data_0a4d64f59be1f6f1e74c7c76efc83ff2
#
_entry.id   0a4d64f59be1f6f1e74c7c76efc83ff2
#
_cell.length_a   1.000
_cell.length_b   1.000
_cell.length_c   1.000
_cell.angle_alpha   90.00
_cell.angle_beta   90.00
_cell.angle_gamma   90.00
#
_symmetry.space_group_name_H-M   'P 1'
#
loop_
_entity.id
_entity.type
_entity.pdbx_description
1 polymer ?
#
loop_
_entity_poly.entity_id
_entity_poly.type
_entity_poly.pdbx_seq_one_letter_code
_entity_poly.pdbx_strand_id
1 'polypeptide(L)'
;MKKKIISVLVLCLILCLNACVCFAADFEKVDAKDSTLYVKEATLDASKSEVSVTVANRKTFDVESSQMSLEFEGKENTFVVDENSNYGQMVRVSEDNTQMLVVFDKIEAGGEKKVVIKVNTSAETTPVINAKIAYTGDTSVINATEGYHLYQTETANILNEVETSKLEAVVNFLKQTGFSITDWKSILMIVIACVLFYLAIVKQFEPLLLLPIAFGMLLTNLMGADMFHEALFANGHAHWNLFAATNAITPGLIDYLYLGVKLGIYPCLIFVGVGAMTDFGPLIANPKSLLLGAAAQGGIFATYLAARYLGFTPAEAGSIGIIGGADGPTAIFVTTRLAPHLLGPIAVAAYSYMALVPVIQPPIMKALTTKKERQIEMKALREVSKTEKIIFPIVVTVFVALLVPSAAALIGCLMLGNFIKESGVCERLSKTVQNELMNIVTIFLGISVGATATASTFLSVQTIKIIVMGVVAFGVATACGVLLAKLMNLFCKNKVNPLIGSAGVSAVPMAARVSQKVGQEENPGNFLLMHAMGPNVAGVIGSAIAAGALIAMIAK
;
A
#
# COMPACT_ATOMS: atom_id res chain seq x y z
N MET A 1 2.05 -37.12 5.98
CA MET A 1 2.17 -35.68 5.95
C MET A 1 3.35 -35.11 6.78
N LYS A 2 3.53 -35.47 8.06
CA LYS A 2 4.64 -34.96 8.92
C LYS A 2 6.05 -35.15 8.34
N LYS A 3 6.37 -36.31 7.74
CA LYS A 3 7.71 -36.57 7.14
C LYS A 3 8.00 -35.70 5.91
N LYS A 4 6.99 -35.32 5.10
CA LYS A 4 7.20 -34.45 3.94
C LYS A 4 7.44 -32.97 4.34
N ILE A 5 6.83 -32.52 5.44
CA ILE A 5 7.02 -31.16 5.97
C ILE A 5 8.43 -30.99 6.54
N ILE A 6 8.93 -32.02 7.26
CA ILE A 6 10.31 -32.00 7.79
C ILE A 6 11.33 -32.01 6.65
N SER A 7 11.08 -32.78 5.56
CA SER A 7 11.97 -32.80 4.39
C SER A 7 12.02 -31.45 3.65
N VAL A 8 10.90 -30.73 3.58
CA VAL A 8 10.85 -29.38 2.96
C VAL A 8 11.56 -28.35 3.85
N LEU A 9 11.38 -28.43 5.17
CA LEU A 9 12.08 -27.56 6.12
C LEU A 9 13.60 -27.78 6.10
N VAL A 10 14.05 -29.03 6.03
CA VAL A 10 15.49 -29.37 5.92
C VAL A 10 16.04 -28.93 4.56
N LEU A 11 15.27 -29.03 3.47
CA LEU A 11 15.68 -28.56 2.15
C LEU A 11 15.77 -27.03 2.11
N CYS A 12 14.83 -26.30 2.73
CA CYS A 12 14.91 -24.85 2.89
C CYS A 12 16.11 -24.42 3.74
N LEU A 13 16.42 -25.17 4.81
CA LEU A 13 17.60 -24.89 5.64
C LEU A 13 18.91 -25.11 4.89
N ILE A 14 19.00 -26.16 4.06
CA ILE A 14 20.15 -26.46 3.21
C ILE A 14 20.28 -25.41 2.10
N LEU A 15 19.18 -24.94 1.51
CA LEU A 15 19.20 -23.86 0.52
C LEU A 15 19.61 -22.52 1.14
N CYS A 16 19.18 -22.20 2.35
CA CYS A 16 19.63 -21.02 3.09
C CYS A 16 21.12 -21.11 3.44
N LEU A 17 21.64 -22.28 3.85
CA LEU A 17 23.07 -22.49 4.13
C LEU A 17 23.93 -22.38 2.87
N ASN A 18 23.47 -22.85 1.71
CA ASN A 18 24.19 -22.66 0.45
C ASN A 18 24.13 -21.23 -0.08
N ALA A 19 23.07 -20.47 0.21
CA ALA A 19 23.00 -19.03 -0.11
C ALA A 19 24.00 -18.21 0.74
N CYS A 20 24.22 -18.60 2.01
CA CYS A 20 25.23 -17.96 2.88
C CYS A 20 26.68 -18.12 2.39
N VAL A 21 26.99 -19.18 1.62
CA VAL A 21 28.35 -19.39 1.07
C VAL A 21 28.61 -18.53 -0.17
N CYS A 22 27.57 -18.06 -0.85
CA CYS A 22 27.70 -17.20 -2.04
C CYS A 22 27.77 -15.69 -1.75
N PHE A 23 27.54 -15.23 -0.51
CA PHE A 23 27.55 -13.80 -0.14
C PHE A 23 28.79 -13.34 0.64
N ALA A 24 29.84 -14.14 0.68
CA ALA A 24 31.18 -13.67 1.00
C ALA A 24 31.94 -13.30 -0.30
N ALA A 25 31.25 -12.71 -1.25
CA ALA A 25 31.85 -12.12 -2.43
C ALA A 25 32.05 -10.63 -2.18
N ASP A 26 33.32 -10.21 -2.30
CA ASP A 26 33.82 -8.85 -2.36
C ASP A 26 32.72 -7.84 -2.76
N PHE A 27 32.54 -6.82 -1.91
CA PHE A 27 31.85 -5.61 -2.33
C PHE A 27 32.57 -5.07 -3.54
N GLU A 28 32.03 -5.27 -4.74
CA GLU A 28 32.54 -4.62 -5.94
C GLU A 28 32.55 -3.12 -5.65
N LYS A 29 33.76 -2.56 -5.61
CA LYS A 29 33.96 -1.12 -5.70
C LYS A 29 33.24 -0.69 -6.95
N VAL A 30 32.17 0.10 -6.80
CA VAL A 30 31.50 0.72 -7.94
C VAL A 30 32.49 1.74 -8.50
N ASP A 31 33.25 1.31 -9.46
CA ASP A 31 34.16 2.17 -10.20
C ASP A 31 33.32 3.18 -10.98
N ALA A 32 33.45 4.45 -10.68
CA ALA A 32 33.01 5.51 -11.59
C ALA A 32 33.84 5.37 -12.87
N LYS A 33 33.27 4.66 -13.86
CA LYS A 33 34.00 4.20 -15.06
C LYS A 33 34.65 5.31 -15.89
N ASP A 34 34.28 6.57 -15.65
CA ASP A 34 34.70 7.72 -16.46
C ASP A 34 35.48 8.82 -15.70
N SER A 35 35.63 8.72 -14.37
CA SER A 35 36.34 9.76 -13.62
C SER A 35 37.87 9.69 -13.82
N THR A 36 38.49 10.85 -14.01
CA THR A 36 39.94 10.98 -14.15
C THR A 36 40.66 10.71 -12.84
N LEU A 37 40.19 11.30 -11.75
CA LEU A 37 40.66 11.04 -10.38
C LEU A 37 39.63 10.22 -9.62
N TYR A 38 40.08 9.30 -8.80
CA TYR A 38 39.23 8.47 -7.95
C TYR A 38 39.95 8.12 -6.64
N VAL A 39 39.19 7.84 -5.60
CA VAL A 39 39.75 7.29 -4.36
C VAL A 39 40.04 5.83 -4.58
N LYS A 40 41.36 5.51 -4.60
CA LYS A 40 41.82 4.14 -4.79
C LYS A 40 41.67 3.30 -3.54
N GLU A 41 42.01 3.89 -2.40
CA GLU A 41 42.01 3.24 -1.10
C GLU A 41 41.72 4.28 -0.01
N ALA A 42 40.91 3.91 0.97
CA ALA A 42 40.65 4.70 2.13
C ALA A 42 40.60 3.77 3.35
N THR A 43 41.49 3.94 4.30
CA THR A 43 41.62 3.09 5.48
C THR A 43 41.64 3.92 6.75
N LEU A 44 40.95 3.45 7.81
CA LEU A 44 41.02 4.02 9.15
C LEU A 44 41.84 3.10 10.05
N ASP A 45 42.97 3.61 10.55
CA ASP A 45 43.74 2.95 11.60
C ASP A 45 43.20 3.46 12.96
N ALA A 46 42.30 2.68 13.55
CA ALA A 46 41.67 3.03 14.84
C ALA A 46 42.71 3.08 15.98
N SER A 47 43.83 2.35 15.88
CA SER A 47 44.87 2.34 16.91
C SER A 47 45.68 3.63 16.97
N LYS A 48 45.75 4.32 15.84
CA LYS A 48 46.49 5.59 15.68
C LYS A 48 45.53 6.78 15.56
N SER A 49 44.21 6.53 15.45
CA SER A 49 43.24 7.57 15.14
C SER A 49 43.59 8.32 13.84
N GLU A 50 43.98 7.58 12.80
CA GLU A 50 44.39 8.13 11.52
C GLU A 50 43.56 7.55 10.37
N VAL A 51 43.12 8.41 9.47
CA VAL A 51 42.49 8.03 8.19
C VAL A 51 43.53 8.24 7.08
N SER A 52 43.81 7.20 6.32
CA SER A 52 44.61 7.26 5.11
C SER A 52 43.69 7.24 3.89
N VAL A 53 43.83 8.24 3.02
CA VAL A 53 43.12 8.30 1.74
C VAL A 53 44.11 8.36 0.61
N THR A 54 44.03 7.46 -0.35
CA THR A 54 44.86 7.43 -1.57
C THR A 54 44.02 7.84 -2.76
N VAL A 55 44.38 8.94 -3.41
CA VAL A 55 43.78 9.42 -4.65
C VAL A 55 44.65 9.02 -5.81
N ALA A 56 44.11 8.42 -6.85
CA ALA A 56 44.82 7.97 -8.03
C ALA A 56 44.31 8.66 -9.30
N ASN A 57 45.22 8.94 -10.24
CA ASN A 57 44.93 9.44 -11.57
C ASN A 57 44.92 8.27 -12.57
N ARG A 58 43.78 8.03 -13.19
CA ARG A 58 43.57 6.92 -14.14
C ARG A 58 43.98 7.27 -15.58
N LYS A 59 44.23 8.54 -15.88
CA LYS A 59 44.47 9.02 -17.25
C LYS A 59 45.93 9.14 -17.57
N THR A 60 46.22 9.37 -18.84
CA THR A 60 47.57 9.53 -19.40
C THR A 60 48.05 10.98 -19.39
N PHE A 61 47.33 11.88 -18.74
CA PHE A 61 47.70 13.28 -18.57
C PHE A 61 47.70 13.67 -17.09
N ASP A 62 48.47 14.69 -16.76
CA ASP A 62 48.61 15.21 -15.41
C ASP A 62 47.36 16.03 -15.05
N VAL A 63 46.95 15.95 -13.78
CA VAL A 63 45.91 16.84 -13.23
C VAL A 63 46.62 17.89 -12.37
N GLU A 64 46.61 19.13 -12.84
CA GLU A 64 47.37 20.25 -12.26
C GLU A 64 46.80 20.74 -10.93
N SER A 65 45.48 20.60 -10.69
CA SER A 65 44.85 20.99 -9.43
C SER A 65 43.63 20.13 -9.16
N SER A 66 43.53 19.65 -7.94
CA SER A 66 42.36 18.91 -7.49
C SER A 66 42.06 19.19 -6.01
N GLN A 67 40.81 19.01 -5.62
CA GLN A 67 40.33 19.20 -4.26
C GLN A 67 39.57 17.96 -3.82
N MET A 68 39.86 17.47 -2.63
CA MET A 68 39.15 16.37 -1.99
C MET A 68 38.43 16.93 -0.76
N SER A 69 37.10 16.86 -0.75
CA SER A 69 36.29 17.17 0.41
C SER A 69 35.95 15.88 1.16
N LEU A 70 36.25 15.85 2.44
CA LEU A 70 35.95 14.77 3.36
C LEU A 70 34.91 15.28 4.35
N GLU A 71 33.86 14.49 4.60
CA GLU A 71 32.79 14.83 5.52
C GLU A 71 32.42 13.63 6.37
N PHE A 72 32.36 13.78 7.69
CA PHE A 72 31.84 12.75 8.58
C PHE A 72 30.31 12.68 8.52
N GLU A 73 29.81 11.46 8.46
CA GLU A 73 28.39 11.21 8.65
C GLU A 73 28.08 11.20 10.16
N GLY A 74 27.51 12.32 10.65
CA GLY A 74 27.22 12.55 12.08
C GLY A 74 28.20 13.50 12.77
N LYS A 75 27.74 14.13 13.85
CA LYS A 75 28.50 15.18 14.58
C LYS A 75 29.42 14.65 15.69
N GLU A 76 29.46 13.35 15.89
CA GLU A 76 30.22 12.71 16.98
C GLU A 76 31.71 12.52 16.65
N ASN A 77 32.07 12.58 15.36
CA ASN A 77 33.43 12.40 14.88
C ASN A 77 33.94 13.70 14.27
N THR A 78 35.19 14.02 14.52
CA THR A 78 35.79 15.27 14.06
C THR A 78 37.20 15.05 13.49
N PHE A 79 37.57 15.90 12.53
CA PHE A 79 38.93 15.97 12.03
C PHE A 79 39.82 16.76 13.00
N VAL A 80 41.07 16.29 13.19
CA VAL A 80 42.05 16.97 14.02
C VAL A 80 43.11 17.57 13.11
N VAL A 81 43.24 18.90 13.09
CA VAL A 81 44.29 19.60 12.35
C VAL A 81 45.55 19.56 13.20
N ASP A 82 46.58 18.84 12.72
CA ASP A 82 47.91 18.85 13.33
C ASP A 82 48.85 19.71 12.46
N GLU A 83 49.29 20.84 13.00
CA GLU A 83 50.21 21.77 12.30
C GLU A 83 51.54 21.11 11.85
N ASN A 84 51.91 19.97 12.48
CA ASN A 84 53.10 19.20 12.15
C ASN A 84 52.82 18.03 11.18
N SER A 85 51.56 17.79 10.80
CA SER A 85 51.26 16.71 9.88
C SER A 85 51.57 17.16 8.44
N ASN A 86 52.36 16.34 7.76
CA ASN A 86 52.78 16.61 6.38
C ASN A 86 51.66 16.22 5.42
N TYR A 87 50.57 17.04 5.39
CA TYR A 87 49.48 16.86 4.42
C TYR A 87 49.92 17.11 2.97
N GLY A 88 51.14 17.60 2.80
CA GLY A 88 51.74 17.92 1.49
C GLY A 88 51.09 19.10 0.77
N GLN A 89 49.98 19.69 1.35
CA GLN A 89 49.21 20.71 0.66
C GLN A 89 48.25 21.45 1.58
N MET A 90 47.55 22.45 1.04
CA MET A 90 46.66 23.31 1.81
C MET A 90 45.44 22.51 2.31
N VAL A 91 45.26 22.51 3.61
CA VAL A 91 44.12 21.87 4.28
C VAL A 91 43.27 22.94 4.93
N ARG A 92 41.94 22.84 4.77
CA ARG A 92 40.93 23.68 5.47
C ARG A 92 39.96 22.79 6.17
N VAL A 93 39.54 23.15 7.38
CA VAL A 93 38.55 22.44 8.18
C VAL A 93 37.39 23.39 8.49
N SER A 94 36.18 22.87 8.54
CA SER A 94 34.98 23.63 8.94
C SER A 94 35.07 24.04 10.43
N GLU A 95 34.28 25.04 10.84
CA GLU A 95 34.25 25.53 12.23
C GLU A 95 33.87 24.45 13.25
N ASP A 96 33.06 23.48 12.83
CA ASP A 96 32.65 22.32 13.66
C ASP A 96 33.56 21.10 13.52
N ASN A 97 34.62 21.20 12.72
CA ASN A 97 35.59 20.13 12.44
C ASN A 97 34.98 18.84 11.84
N THR A 98 33.79 18.90 11.29
CA THR A 98 33.13 17.75 10.65
C THR A 98 33.45 17.61 9.18
N GLN A 99 33.94 18.67 8.54
CA GLN A 99 34.32 18.68 7.13
C GLN A 99 35.78 19.13 6.98
N MET A 100 36.49 18.46 6.09
CA MET A 100 37.89 18.78 5.74
C MET A 100 38.02 18.88 4.23
N LEU A 101 38.71 19.95 3.75
CA LEU A 101 39.10 20.15 2.36
C LEU A 101 40.60 19.98 2.22
N VAL A 102 41.03 19.05 1.37
CA VAL A 102 42.44 18.83 1.02
C VAL A 102 42.63 19.24 -0.42
N VAL A 103 43.62 20.11 -0.68
CA VAL A 103 43.96 20.59 -2.04
C VAL A 103 45.25 19.91 -2.48
N PHE A 104 45.24 19.31 -3.66
CA PHE A 104 46.40 18.70 -4.30
C PHE A 104 46.89 19.60 -5.44
N ASP A 105 48.22 19.91 -5.47
CA ASP A 105 48.79 20.77 -6.53
C ASP A 105 48.81 20.05 -7.87
N LYS A 106 49.42 18.85 -7.90
CA LYS A 106 49.56 18.06 -9.12
C LYS A 106 49.50 16.59 -8.81
N ILE A 107 48.75 15.83 -9.63
CA ILE A 107 48.74 14.38 -9.64
C ILE A 107 49.14 13.91 -11.04
N GLU A 108 50.36 13.34 -11.16
CA GLU A 108 50.91 12.90 -12.44
C GLU A 108 50.09 11.82 -13.12
N ALA A 109 50.22 11.67 -14.42
CA ALA A 109 49.57 10.63 -15.21
C ALA A 109 49.86 9.23 -14.63
N GLY A 110 48.80 8.49 -14.28
CA GLY A 110 48.95 7.19 -13.62
C GLY A 110 49.51 7.24 -12.20
N GLY A 111 49.73 8.43 -11.64
CA GLY A 111 50.30 8.65 -10.31
C GLY A 111 49.25 8.56 -9.19
N GLU A 112 49.76 8.48 -7.97
CA GLU A 112 48.95 8.38 -6.75
C GLU A 112 49.44 9.38 -5.71
N LYS A 113 48.48 9.92 -4.93
CA LYS A 113 48.77 10.75 -3.76
C LYS A 113 48.07 10.19 -2.54
N LYS A 114 48.83 9.93 -1.48
CA LYS A 114 48.31 9.46 -0.20
C LYS A 114 48.32 10.59 0.81
N VAL A 115 47.20 10.77 1.49
CA VAL A 115 47.02 11.73 2.59
C VAL A 115 46.66 10.95 3.85
N VAL A 116 47.35 11.26 4.97
CA VAL A 116 47.06 10.68 6.29
C VAL A 116 46.52 11.80 7.17
N ILE A 117 45.32 11.61 7.70
CA ILE A 117 44.60 12.63 8.44
C ILE A 117 44.29 12.10 9.84
N LYS A 118 44.58 12.90 10.87
CA LYS A 118 44.20 12.57 12.24
C LYS A 118 42.71 12.85 12.45
N VAL A 119 42.05 11.93 13.15
CA VAL A 119 40.64 11.99 13.45
C VAL A 119 40.40 11.73 14.92
N ASN A 120 39.36 12.34 15.48
CA ASN A 120 38.86 12.01 16.80
C ASN A 120 37.54 11.25 16.60
N THR A 121 37.55 9.95 16.91
CA THR A 121 36.40 9.07 16.71
C THR A 121 35.85 8.61 18.04
N SER A 122 34.53 8.60 18.17
CA SER A 122 33.84 7.98 19.31
C SER A 122 34.06 6.47 19.28
N ALA A 123 34.37 5.88 20.44
CA ALA A 123 34.64 4.44 20.55
C ALA A 123 33.42 3.54 20.31
N GLU A 124 32.23 4.11 20.20
CA GLU A 124 30.97 3.34 20.13
C GLU A 124 30.43 3.15 18.70
N THR A 125 30.88 3.93 17.72
CA THR A 125 30.36 3.85 16.34
C THR A 125 31.49 3.79 15.31
N THR A 126 31.32 2.99 14.28
CA THR A 126 32.22 2.97 13.13
C THR A 126 32.04 4.27 12.36
N PRO A 127 33.04 5.16 12.28
CA PRO A 127 32.88 6.42 11.58
C PRO A 127 32.78 6.21 10.07
N VAL A 128 31.79 6.81 9.43
CA VAL A 128 31.65 6.87 7.98
C VAL A 128 32.13 8.22 7.51
N ILE A 129 33.07 8.24 6.56
CA ILE A 129 33.60 9.45 5.96
C ILE A 129 33.27 9.44 4.47
N ASN A 130 32.57 10.47 4.02
CA ASN A 130 32.25 10.69 2.62
C ASN A 130 33.37 11.51 1.96
N ALA A 131 33.96 10.99 0.87
CA ALA A 131 35.00 11.67 0.12
C ALA A 131 34.46 12.10 -1.26
N LYS A 132 34.64 13.38 -1.60
CA LYS A 132 34.29 13.96 -2.92
C LYS A 132 35.54 14.58 -3.51
N ILE A 133 35.84 14.29 -4.77
CA ILE A 133 37.01 14.85 -5.48
C ILE A 133 36.49 15.76 -6.58
N ALA A 134 36.99 17.00 -6.61
CA ALA A 134 36.80 17.95 -7.69
C ALA A 134 38.16 18.23 -8.33
N TYR A 135 38.25 18.24 -9.65
CA TYR A 135 39.49 18.51 -10.38
C TYR A 135 39.22 19.33 -11.65
N THR A 136 40.22 20.07 -12.09
CA THR A 136 40.17 20.77 -13.37
C THR A 136 40.50 19.78 -14.49
N GLY A 137 39.59 19.64 -15.46
CA GLY A 137 39.81 18.78 -16.64
C GLY A 137 40.89 19.33 -17.54
N ASP A 138 41.36 18.49 -18.48
CA ASP A 138 42.36 18.86 -19.50
C ASP A 138 41.84 20.06 -20.32
N THR A 139 42.51 21.20 -20.18
CA THR A 139 42.19 22.45 -20.88
C THR A 139 42.41 22.38 -22.39
N SER A 140 43.03 21.31 -22.90
CA SER A 140 43.24 21.08 -24.34
C SER A 140 41.97 20.64 -25.09
N VAL A 141 40.93 20.20 -24.38
CA VAL A 141 39.69 19.68 -24.96
C VAL A 141 38.49 20.60 -24.71
N ILE A 142 38.62 21.60 -23.85
CA ILE A 142 37.51 22.50 -23.46
C ILE A 142 37.67 23.85 -24.17
N ASN A 143 36.71 24.20 -25.02
CA ASN A 143 36.61 25.56 -25.58
C ASN A 143 36.55 26.57 -24.44
N ALA A 144 37.37 27.60 -24.50
CA ALA A 144 37.66 28.58 -23.46
C ALA A 144 36.45 29.43 -22.96
N THR A 145 35.23 29.02 -23.19
CA THR A 145 33.99 29.75 -22.82
C THR A 145 33.13 29.05 -21.77
N GLU A 146 33.41 27.82 -21.38
CA GLU A 146 32.64 27.13 -20.34
C GLU A 146 33.50 26.94 -19.09
N GLY A 147 33.07 27.59 -17.99
CA GLY A 147 33.75 27.54 -16.71
C GLY A 147 33.83 26.13 -16.11
N TYR A 148 34.69 25.98 -15.14
CA TYR A 148 35.01 24.79 -14.34
C TYR A 148 33.90 23.75 -14.29
N HIS A 149 34.08 22.59 -14.93
CA HIS A 149 33.23 21.44 -14.72
C HIS A 149 33.64 20.73 -13.41
N LEU A 150 32.79 20.84 -12.41
CA LEU A 150 32.89 20.05 -11.17
C LEU A 150 32.38 18.64 -11.47
N TYR A 151 33.30 17.68 -11.65
CA TYR A 151 32.95 16.27 -11.66
C TYR A 151 32.82 15.80 -10.21
N GLN A 152 31.62 15.45 -9.80
CA GLN A 152 31.36 14.85 -8.51
C GLN A 152 31.66 13.34 -8.64
N THR A 153 32.82 12.91 -8.13
CA THR A 153 33.10 11.48 -8.01
C THR A 153 32.37 10.90 -6.82
N GLU A 154 32.05 9.62 -6.94
CA GLU A 154 31.28 8.86 -5.97
C GLU A 154 31.77 9.02 -4.53
N THR A 155 30.80 8.93 -3.62
CA THR A 155 31.02 8.87 -2.19
C THR A 155 31.76 7.58 -1.85
N ALA A 156 33.03 7.66 -1.53
CA ALA A 156 33.78 6.54 -0.99
C ALA A 156 33.48 6.46 0.51
N ASN A 157 32.75 5.45 0.93
CA ASN A 157 32.59 5.16 2.36
C ASN A 157 33.90 4.54 2.87
N ILE A 158 34.57 5.24 3.77
CA ILE A 158 35.74 4.73 4.46
C ILE A 158 35.23 3.77 5.52
N LEU A 159 35.18 2.50 5.20
CA LEU A 159 34.83 1.45 6.16
C LEU A 159 36.08 1.14 7.00
N ASN A 160 35.87 1.02 8.31
CA ASN A 160 36.86 0.46 9.19
C ASN A 160 37.08 -1.01 8.77
N GLU A 161 38.21 -1.34 8.16
CA GLU A 161 38.63 -2.74 8.03
C GLU A 161 39.04 -3.26 9.42
N VAL A 162 38.04 -3.45 10.27
CA VAL A 162 38.18 -4.39 11.37
C VAL A 162 38.21 -5.76 10.69
N GLU A 163 39.34 -6.48 10.78
CA GLU A 163 39.34 -7.93 10.53
C GLU A 163 38.32 -8.57 11.47
N THR A 164 37.07 -8.54 11.06
CA THR A 164 36.02 -9.31 11.75
C THR A 164 36.40 -10.76 11.57
N SER A 165 36.73 -11.44 12.65
CA SER A 165 36.97 -12.87 12.57
C SER A 165 35.76 -13.51 11.88
N LYS A 166 35.96 -14.54 11.04
CA LYS A 166 34.86 -15.21 10.33
C LYS A 166 33.73 -15.60 11.29
N LEU A 167 34.04 -15.84 12.53
CA LEU A 167 33.08 -16.14 13.60
C LEU A 167 32.23 -14.90 13.97
N GLU A 168 32.84 -13.73 14.03
CA GLU A 168 32.17 -12.45 14.32
C GLU A 168 31.21 -12.04 13.21
N ALA A 169 31.60 -12.23 11.94
CA ALA A 169 30.73 -12.03 10.79
C ALA A 169 29.47 -12.93 10.87
N VAL A 170 29.62 -14.19 11.26
CA VAL A 170 28.51 -15.13 11.46
C VAL A 170 27.65 -14.69 12.65
N VAL A 171 28.25 -14.27 13.75
CA VAL A 171 27.51 -13.78 14.94
C VAL A 171 26.74 -12.50 14.61
N ASN A 172 27.33 -11.57 13.88
CA ASN A 172 26.68 -10.35 13.44
C ASN A 172 25.54 -10.63 12.46
N PHE A 173 25.74 -11.56 11.51
CA PHE A 173 24.65 -12.05 10.66
C PHE A 173 23.49 -12.63 11.48
N LEU A 174 23.78 -13.49 12.46
CA LEU A 174 22.75 -14.08 13.33
C LEU A 174 22.02 -13.02 14.15
N LYS A 175 22.72 -11.98 14.62
CA LYS A 175 22.11 -10.86 15.33
C LYS A 175 21.18 -10.01 14.44
N GLN A 176 21.44 -9.95 13.14
CA GLN A 176 20.60 -9.24 12.17
C GLN A 176 19.41 -10.06 11.69
N THR A 177 19.37 -11.38 11.99
CA THR A 177 18.21 -12.18 11.63
C THR A 177 16.98 -11.80 12.43
N GLY A 178 15.81 -11.91 11.84
CA GLY A 178 14.53 -11.68 12.52
C GLY A 178 14.30 -12.57 13.77
N PHE A 179 15.07 -13.65 13.93
CA PHE A 179 15.04 -14.50 15.14
C PHE A 179 15.67 -13.84 16.36
N SER A 180 16.58 -12.89 16.15
CA SER A 180 17.24 -12.15 17.24
C SER A 180 16.43 -10.96 17.71
N ILE A 181 15.49 -10.50 16.90
CA ILE A 181 14.61 -9.36 17.18
C ILE A 181 13.32 -9.92 17.80
N THR A 182 13.07 -9.65 19.09
CA THR A 182 11.86 -10.12 19.74
C THR A 182 10.92 -8.96 19.98
N ASP A 183 9.89 -8.85 19.12
CA ASP A 183 8.75 -7.96 19.34
C ASP A 183 7.46 -8.77 19.47
N TRP A 184 6.90 -8.84 20.67
CA TRP A 184 5.67 -9.58 20.94
C TRP A 184 4.46 -9.06 20.16
N LYS A 185 4.43 -7.75 19.80
CA LYS A 185 3.35 -7.16 19.01
C LYS A 185 3.37 -7.68 17.57
N SER A 186 4.56 -7.76 16.98
CA SER A 186 4.75 -8.34 15.66
C SER A 186 4.39 -9.83 15.63
N ILE A 187 4.75 -10.59 16.69
CA ILE A 187 4.33 -11.99 16.83
C ILE A 187 2.79 -12.10 16.87
N LEU A 188 2.13 -11.23 17.63
CA LEU A 188 0.66 -11.19 17.69
C LEU A 188 0.05 -10.89 16.32
N MET A 189 0.64 -9.96 15.55
CA MET A 189 0.17 -9.67 14.19
C MET A 189 0.35 -10.86 13.24
N ILE A 190 1.44 -11.61 13.35
CA ILE A 190 1.64 -12.87 12.61
C ILE A 190 0.54 -13.88 12.95
N VAL A 191 0.18 -14.03 14.23
CA VAL A 191 -0.92 -14.90 14.66
C VAL A 191 -2.25 -14.42 14.07
N ILE A 192 -2.53 -13.11 14.07
CA ILE A 192 -3.73 -12.53 13.44
C ILE A 192 -3.73 -12.83 11.93
N ALA A 193 -2.61 -12.67 11.23
CA ALA A 193 -2.50 -13.03 9.82
C ALA A 193 -2.79 -14.52 9.58
N CYS A 194 -2.32 -15.42 10.45
CA CYS A 194 -2.63 -16.85 10.39
C CYS A 194 -4.13 -17.13 10.61
N VAL A 195 -4.80 -16.40 11.50
CA VAL A 195 -6.26 -16.49 11.67
C VAL A 195 -6.98 -16.04 10.39
N LEU A 196 -6.54 -14.93 9.76
CA LEU A 196 -7.12 -14.49 8.49
C LEU A 196 -6.89 -15.52 7.36
N PHE A 197 -5.73 -16.18 7.31
CA PHE A 197 -5.50 -17.32 6.39
C PHE A 197 -6.47 -18.47 6.65
N TYR A 198 -6.70 -18.81 7.91
CA TYR A 198 -7.68 -19.85 8.25
C TYR A 198 -9.09 -19.47 7.77
N LEU A 199 -9.50 -18.22 7.97
CA LEU A 199 -10.79 -17.72 7.51
C LEU A 199 -10.89 -17.74 5.97
N ALA A 200 -9.85 -17.31 5.27
CA ALA A 200 -9.81 -17.31 3.81
C ALA A 200 -9.81 -18.72 3.22
N ILE A 201 -8.97 -19.62 3.73
CA ILE A 201 -8.72 -20.95 3.12
C ILE A 201 -9.76 -21.98 3.58
N VAL A 202 -10.00 -22.07 4.89
CA VAL A 202 -10.85 -23.12 5.45
C VAL A 202 -12.32 -22.73 5.47
N LYS A 203 -12.60 -21.48 5.86
CA LYS A 203 -13.97 -20.94 5.87
C LYS A 203 -14.42 -20.37 4.54
N GLN A 204 -13.49 -20.19 3.61
CA GLN A 204 -13.71 -19.60 2.27
C GLN A 204 -14.37 -18.23 2.32
N PHE A 205 -13.97 -17.43 3.30
CA PHE A 205 -14.44 -16.07 3.48
C PHE A 205 -13.67 -15.14 2.54
N GLU A 206 -14.31 -14.74 1.44
CA GLU A 206 -13.77 -13.84 0.41
C GLU A 206 -12.28 -14.13 0.08
N PRO A 207 -11.92 -15.36 -0.33
CA PRO A 207 -10.53 -15.80 -0.42
C PRO A 207 -9.68 -14.98 -1.39
N LEU A 208 -10.30 -14.43 -2.45
CA LEU A 208 -9.59 -13.65 -3.47
C LEU A 208 -8.94 -12.37 -2.89
N LEU A 209 -9.56 -11.75 -1.89
CA LEU A 209 -9.06 -10.52 -1.27
C LEU A 209 -8.41 -10.77 0.09
N LEU A 210 -9.05 -11.58 0.94
CA LEU A 210 -8.57 -11.79 2.30
C LEU A 210 -7.21 -12.49 2.34
N LEU A 211 -6.93 -13.40 1.40
CA LEU A 211 -5.66 -14.12 1.34
C LEU A 211 -4.47 -13.19 1.01
N PRO A 212 -4.51 -12.34 -0.04
CA PRO A 212 -3.44 -11.36 -0.28
C PRO A 212 -3.29 -10.33 0.84
N ILE A 213 -4.39 -9.88 1.47
CA ILE A 213 -4.34 -8.96 2.61
C ILE A 213 -3.62 -9.62 3.80
N ALA A 214 -3.99 -10.85 4.15
CA ALA A 214 -3.34 -11.59 5.23
C ALA A 214 -1.85 -11.83 4.93
N PHE A 215 -1.48 -12.04 3.65
CA PHE A 215 -0.09 -12.21 3.26
C PHE A 215 0.70 -10.90 3.34
N GLY A 216 0.13 -9.79 2.92
CA GLY A 216 0.72 -8.45 3.08
C GLY A 216 0.95 -8.11 4.56
N MET A 217 -0.05 -8.38 5.41
CA MET A 217 0.08 -8.22 6.86
C MET A 217 1.18 -9.11 7.44
N LEU A 218 1.29 -10.37 6.99
CA LEU A 218 2.38 -11.27 7.40
C LEU A 218 3.73 -10.67 7.04
N LEU A 219 3.94 -10.29 5.77
CA LEU A 219 5.24 -9.78 5.28
C LEU A 219 5.70 -8.54 6.04
N THR A 220 4.82 -7.59 6.27
CA THR A 220 5.17 -6.33 6.97
C THR A 220 5.48 -6.53 8.46
N ASN A 221 4.89 -7.54 9.10
CA ASN A 221 5.12 -7.81 10.51
C ASN A 221 6.20 -8.89 10.75
N LEU A 222 6.89 -9.37 9.70
CA LEU A 222 8.09 -10.18 9.85
C LEU A 222 9.24 -9.31 10.38
N MET A 223 9.76 -9.69 11.53
CA MET A 223 10.84 -8.96 12.20
C MET A 223 12.10 -8.94 11.34
N GLY A 224 12.67 -7.76 11.12
CA GLY A 224 13.87 -7.57 10.29
C GLY A 224 13.65 -7.65 8.78
N ALA A 225 12.41 -7.79 8.29
CA ALA A 225 12.13 -7.86 6.86
C ALA A 225 12.03 -6.49 6.19
N ASP A 226 11.66 -5.46 6.94
CA ASP A 226 11.59 -4.04 6.53
C ASP A 226 10.96 -3.83 5.14
N MET A 227 9.77 -4.43 4.95
CA MET A 227 9.13 -4.53 3.63
C MET A 227 8.24 -3.34 3.29
N PHE A 228 7.86 -2.52 4.28
CA PHE A 228 6.97 -1.38 4.13
C PHE A 228 7.39 -0.21 5.03
N HIS A 229 7.56 0.96 4.43
CA HIS A 229 8.06 2.15 5.08
C HIS A 229 6.98 3.24 5.18
N GLU A 230 6.35 3.38 6.34
CA GLU A 230 5.31 4.40 6.57
C GLU A 230 5.81 5.83 6.32
N ALA A 231 7.10 6.09 6.54
CA ALA A 231 7.71 7.41 6.35
C ALA A 231 7.60 7.92 4.91
N LEU A 232 7.60 7.02 3.91
CA LEU A 232 7.42 7.38 2.50
C LEU A 232 6.04 7.96 2.21
N PHE A 233 5.06 7.72 3.08
CA PHE A 233 3.66 8.07 2.90
C PHE A 233 3.10 8.92 4.05
N ALA A 234 3.97 9.49 4.87
CA ALA A 234 3.61 10.28 6.03
C ALA A 234 2.73 11.50 5.65
N ASN A 235 1.92 11.97 6.60
CA ASN A 235 1.03 13.13 6.45
C ASN A 235 0.08 13.07 5.25
N GLY A 236 -0.23 11.88 4.77
CA GLY A 236 -1.17 11.70 3.67
C GLY A 236 -0.61 11.97 2.27
N HIS A 237 0.69 12.21 2.12
CA HIS A 237 1.37 12.46 0.85
C HIS A 237 2.42 11.39 0.54
N ALA A 238 2.68 11.15 -0.75
CA ALA A 238 3.84 10.40 -1.18
C ALA A 238 5.05 11.35 -1.23
N HIS A 239 6.08 11.07 -0.43
CA HIS A 239 7.29 11.87 -0.38
C HIS A 239 8.27 11.42 -1.47
N TRP A 240 8.07 11.90 -2.69
CA TRP A 240 8.84 11.51 -3.87
C TRP A 240 10.35 11.67 -3.72
N ASN A 241 10.79 12.66 -2.93
CA ASN A 241 12.20 12.85 -2.60
C ASN A 241 12.80 11.68 -1.82
N LEU A 242 12.01 10.96 -1.02
CA LEU A 242 12.46 9.81 -0.26
C LEU A 242 12.54 8.51 -1.09
N PHE A 243 11.92 8.48 -2.28
CA PHE A 243 12.01 7.36 -3.21
C PHE A 243 13.33 7.36 -4.02
N ALA A 244 14.15 8.41 -3.92
CA ALA A 244 15.45 8.44 -4.57
C ALA A 244 16.46 7.57 -3.80
N ALA A 245 17.25 6.78 -4.52
CA ALA A 245 18.21 5.81 -3.96
C ALA A 245 19.34 6.40 -3.08
N THR A 246 19.38 7.72 -2.91
CA THR A 246 20.40 8.44 -2.13
C THR A 246 20.02 8.67 -0.67
N ASN A 247 18.85 8.20 -0.23
CA ASN A 247 18.33 8.46 1.12
C ASN A 247 18.51 7.24 2.04
N ALA A 248 18.39 7.48 3.35
CA ALA A 248 18.52 6.45 4.39
C ALA A 248 17.46 5.32 4.30
N ILE A 249 16.37 5.53 3.53
CA ILE A 249 15.32 4.54 3.30
C ILE A 249 15.46 4.01 1.87
N THR A 250 15.60 2.70 1.73
CA THR A 250 15.57 2.03 0.42
C THR A 250 14.16 1.48 0.17
N PRO A 251 13.36 2.10 -0.72
CA PRO A 251 12.00 1.64 -0.98
C PRO A 251 11.98 0.22 -1.54
N GLY A 252 11.14 -0.63 -0.95
CA GLY A 252 10.94 -2.02 -1.36
C GLY A 252 9.78 -2.19 -2.36
N LEU A 253 9.56 -3.43 -2.80
CA LEU A 253 8.46 -3.77 -3.73
C LEU A 253 7.10 -3.34 -3.20
N ILE A 254 6.84 -3.54 -1.90
CA ILE A 254 5.53 -3.21 -1.30
C ILE A 254 5.30 -1.70 -1.29
N ASP A 255 6.34 -0.89 -1.09
CA ASP A 255 6.23 0.57 -1.15
C ASP A 255 5.79 1.05 -2.53
N TYR A 256 6.39 0.50 -3.61
CA TYR A 256 6.00 0.83 -4.99
C TYR A 256 4.58 0.33 -5.31
N LEU A 257 4.20 -0.86 -4.88
CA LEU A 257 2.83 -1.34 -5.06
C LEU A 257 1.82 -0.49 -4.28
N TYR A 258 2.17 -0.02 -3.09
CA TYR A 258 1.30 0.83 -2.29
C TYR A 258 1.00 2.18 -2.95
N LEU A 259 1.84 2.68 -3.83
CA LEU A 259 1.54 3.88 -4.63
C LEU A 259 0.23 3.73 -5.41
N GLY A 260 -0.07 2.54 -5.95
CA GLY A 260 -1.33 2.29 -6.65
C GLY A 260 -2.56 2.40 -5.74
N VAL A 261 -2.42 2.07 -4.46
CA VAL A 261 -3.44 2.32 -3.43
C VAL A 261 -3.53 3.82 -3.12
N LYS A 262 -2.39 4.43 -2.82
CA LYS A 262 -2.26 5.83 -2.40
C LYS A 262 -2.82 6.81 -3.43
N LEU A 263 -2.56 6.55 -4.70
CA LEU A 263 -3.04 7.35 -5.83
C LEU A 263 -4.48 7.00 -6.23
N GLY A 264 -5.10 5.98 -5.61
CA GLY A 264 -6.47 5.56 -5.91
C GLY A 264 -6.61 4.78 -7.22
N ILE A 265 -5.50 4.29 -7.79
CA ILE A 265 -5.50 3.56 -9.07
C ILE A 265 -6.20 2.21 -8.91
N TYR A 266 -5.81 1.40 -7.93
CA TYR A 266 -6.37 0.05 -7.76
C TYR A 266 -7.86 0.06 -7.44
N PRO A 267 -8.40 0.89 -6.53
CA PRO A 267 -9.84 0.97 -6.32
C PRO A 267 -10.62 1.28 -7.60
N CYS A 268 -10.14 2.23 -8.41
CA CYS A 268 -10.78 2.57 -9.68
C CYS A 268 -10.73 1.40 -10.68
N LEU A 269 -9.60 0.70 -10.81
CA LEU A 269 -9.47 -0.45 -11.70
C LEU A 269 -10.35 -1.63 -11.26
N ILE A 270 -10.51 -1.86 -9.95
CA ILE A 270 -11.45 -2.85 -9.43
C ILE A 270 -12.88 -2.48 -9.85
N PHE A 271 -13.25 -1.20 -9.81
CA PHE A 271 -14.57 -0.76 -10.26
C PHE A 271 -14.81 -1.04 -11.75
N VAL A 272 -13.79 -0.97 -12.62
CA VAL A 272 -13.90 -1.42 -14.02
C VAL A 272 -14.27 -2.90 -14.08
N GLY A 273 -13.58 -3.73 -13.31
CA GLY A 273 -13.86 -5.17 -13.23
C GLY A 273 -15.25 -5.46 -12.69
N VAL A 274 -15.63 -4.83 -11.56
CA VAL A 274 -16.98 -4.97 -10.97
C VAL A 274 -18.05 -4.55 -11.97
N GLY A 275 -17.86 -3.46 -12.70
CA GLY A 275 -18.79 -3.00 -13.74
C GLY A 275 -18.97 -4.00 -14.88
N ALA A 276 -17.87 -4.61 -15.33
CA ALA A 276 -17.90 -5.64 -16.37
C ALA A 276 -18.53 -6.97 -15.89
N MET A 277 -18.41 -7.28 -14.61
CA MET A 277 -19.03 -8.49 -14.02
C MET A 277 -20.51 -8.28 -13.69
N THR A 278 -20.94 -7.05 -13.44
CA THR A 278 -22.28 -6.70 -12.97
C THR A 278 -23.29 -6.67 -14.11
N ASP A 279 -24.50 -7.20 -13.86
CA ASP A 279 -25.66 -7.02 -14.72
C ASP A 279 -26.59 -5.96 -14.16
N PHE A 280 -26.66 -4.82 -14.85
CA PHE A 280 -27.57 -3.71 -14.49
C PHE A 280 -28.99 -3.89 -15.00
N GLY A 281 -29.27 -4.95 -15.77
CA GLY A 281 -30.61 -5.26 -16.31
C GLY A 281 -31.73 -5.22 -15.24
N PRO A 282 -31.59 -5.89 -14.10
CA PRO A 282 -32.59 -5.84 -13.04
C PRO A 282 -32.87 -4.43 -12.50
N LEU A 283 -31.85 -3.57 -12.43
CA LEU A 283 -31.99 -2.16 -12.02
C LEU A 283 -32.73 -1.33 -13.07
N ILE A 284 -32.37 -1.51 -14.34
CA ILE A 284 -33.02 -0.83 -15.49
C ILE A 284 -34.49 -1.28 -15.61
N ALA A 285 -34.75 -2.59 -15.40
CA ALA A 285 -36.08 -3.14 -15.43
C ALA A 285 -37.01 -2.59 -14.33
N ASN A 286 -36.45 -2.33 -13.14
CA ASN A 286 -37.19 -1.79 -12.00
C ASN A 286 -36.43 -0.65 -11.31
N PRO A 287 -36.49 0.59 -11.82
CA PRO A 287 -35.77 1.74 -11.26
C PRO A 287 -36.10 2.07 -9.80
N LYS A 288 -37.25 1.60 -9.31
CA LYS A 288 -37.62 1.77 -7.87
C LYS A 288 -36.65 1.09 -6.93
N SER A 289 -35.88 0.10 -7.40
CA SER A 289 -34.83 -0.55 -6.65
C SER A 289 -33.66 0.37 -6.29
N LEU A 290 -33.48 1.51 -7.01
CA LEU A 290 -32.56 2.58 -6.62
C LEU A 290 -32.84 3.11 -5.21
N LEU A 291 -34.12 3.24 -4.84
CA LEU A 291 -34.51 3.72 -3.52
C LEU A 291 -34.05 2.75 -2.42
N LEU A 292 -34.11 1.43 -2.68
CA LEU A 292 -33.69 0.41 -1.71
C LEU A 292 -32.17 0.43 -1.54
N GLY A 293 -31.41 0.59 -2.63
CA GLY A 293 -29.97 0.78 -2.59
C GLY A 293 -29.60 2.07 -1.83
N ALA A 294 -30.28 3.17 -2.11
CA ALA A 294 -30.07 4.45 -1.43
C ALA A 294 -30.36 4.35 0.08
N ALA A 295 -31.42 3.65 0.47
CA ALA A 295 -31.78 3.46 1.88
C ALA A 295 -30.70 2.69 2.65
N ALA A 296 -30.11 1.68 2.05
CA ALA A 296 -29.03 0.92 2.66
C ALA A 296 -27.81 1.80 2.94
N GLN A 297 -27.57 2.87 2.13
CA GLN A 297 -26.51 3.84 2.41
C GLN A 297 -26.77 4.67 3.68
N GLY A 298 -27.98 4.62 4.24
CA GLY A 298 -28.26 5.15 5.58
C GLY A 298 -27.34 4.57 6.65
N GLY A 299 -26.82 3.34 6.45
CA GLY A 299 -25.77 2.74 7.28
C GLY A 299 -24.47 3.54 7.29
N ILE A 300 -24.06 4.13 6.15
CA ILE A 300 -22.87 4.99 6.06
C ILE A 300 -23.02 6.21 6.96
N PHE A 301 -24.13 6.94 6.79
CA PHE A 301 -24.35 8.19 7.52
C PHE A 301 -24.60 7.95 9.01
N ALA A 302 -25.35 6.88 9.37
CA ALA A 302 -25.53 6.50 10.77
C ALA A 302 -24.19 6.16 11.44
N THR A 303 -23.31 5.44 10.76
CA THR A 303 -21.99 5.09 11.27
C THR A 303 -21.08 6.31 11.37
N TYR A 304 -21.15 7.23 10.40
CA TYR A 304 -20.44 8.50 10.47
C TYR A 304 -20.83 9.27 11.75
N LEU A 305 -22.13 9.41 12.02
CA LEU A 305 -22.62 10.10 13.22
C LEU A 305 -22.19 9.39 14.51
N ALA A 306 -22.27 8.04 14.53
CA ALA A 306 -21.82 7.26 15.67
C ALA A 306 -20.29 7.42 15.91
N ALA A 307 -19.48 7.42 14.86
CA ALA A 307 -18.04 7.65 14.96
C ALA A 307 -17.74 9.06 15.49
N ARG A 308 -18.46 10.08 15.03
CA ARG A 308 -18.36 11.44 15.55
C ARG A 308 -18.72 11.52 17.04
N TYR A 309 -19.75 10.81 17.47
CA TYR A 309 -20.15 10.73 18.87
C TYR A 309 -19.08 10.03 19.75
N LEU A 310 -18.39 9.04 19.20
CA LEU A 310 -17.29 8.33 19.88
C LEU A 310 -15.95 9.09 19.90
N GLY A 311 -15.93 10.33 19.39
CA GLY A 311 -14.79 11.23 19.48
C GLY A 311 -13.81 11.16 18.31
N PHE A 312 -14.12 10.45 17.22
CA PHE A 312 -13.31 10.45 16.00
C PHE A 312 -13.40 11.80 15.26
N THR A 313 -12.32 12.21 14.62
CA THR A 313 -12.30 13.39 13.76
C THR A 313 -13.27 13.26 12.59
N PRO A 314 -13.69 14.34 11.91
CA PRO A 314 -14.54 14.24 10.73
C PRO A 314 -13.98 13.33 9.63
N ALA A 315 -12.66 13.41 9.41
CA ALA A 315 -11.96 12.61 8.41
C ALA A 315 -11.94 11.11 8.77
N GLU A 316 -11.62 10.78 10.01
CA GLU A 316 -11.69 9.40 10.52
C GLU A 316 -13.12 8.87 10.49
N ALA A 317 -14.09 9.67 10.96
CA ALA A 317 -15.49 9.29 10.95
C ALA A 317 -16.03 9.04 9.54
N GLY A 318 -15.60 9.82 8.54
CA GLY A 318 -15.91 9.59 7.13
C GLY A 318 -15.36 8.26 6.62
N SER A 319 -14.12 7.96 6.98
CA SER A 319 -13.44 6.70 6.63
C SER A 319 -14.06 5.48 7.33
N ILE A 320 -14.53 5.64 8.57
CA ILE A 320 -15.21 4.58 9.31
C ILE A 320 -16.65 4.42 8.79
N GLY A 321 -17.32 5.53 8.53
CA GLY A 321 -18.70 5.56 8.06
C GLY A 321 -18.91 4.76 6.78
N ILE A 322 -17.99 4.90 5.83
CA ILE A 322 -18.08 4.23 4.52
C ILE A 322 -18.13 2.69 4.62
N ILE A 323 -17.63 2.09 5.71
CA ILE A 323 -17.72 0.65 5.96
C ILE A 323 -19.20 0.19 5.94
N GLY A 324 -20.12 1.04 6.38
CA GLY A 324 -21.56 0.77 6.38
C GLY A 324 -22.16 0.54 4.99
N GLY A 325 -21.48 0.97 3.92
CA GLY A 325 -21.88 0.67 2.54
C GLY A 325 -21.58 -0.76 2.11
N ALA A 326 -20.72 -1.47 2.85
CA ALA A 326 -20.23 -2.81 2.53
C ALA A 326 -19.54 -2.91 1.16
N ASP A 327 -18.72 -1.91 0.85
CA ASP A 327 -17.98 -1.76 -0.40
C ASP A 327 -16.49 -1.58 -0.08
N GLY A 328 -15.71 -2.67 -0.19
CA GLY A 328 -14.30 -2.69 0.16
C GLY A 328 -13.46 -1.69 -0.66
N PRO A 329 -13.50 -1.72 -1.99
CA PRO A 329 -12.79 -0.77 -2.84
C PRO A 329 -13.13 0.70 -2.56
N THR A 330 -14.41 1.00 -2.33
CA THR A 330 -14.86 2.35 -1.94
C THR A 330 -14.32 2.74 -0.56
N ALA A 331 -14.30 1.82 0.39
CA ALA A 331 -13.74 2.08 1.72
C ALA A 331 -12.25 2.43 1.64
N ILE A 332 -11.47 1.71 0.84
CA ILE A 332 -10.06 2.03 0.58
C ILE A 332 -9.93 3.41 -0.07
N PHE A 333 -10.71 3.68 -1.12
CA PHE A 333 -10.65 4.95 -1.85
C PHE A 333 -10.93 6.17 -0.97
N VAL A 334 -11.89 6.07 -0.06
CA VAL A 334 -12.22 7.16 0.88
C VAL A 334 -11.13 7.29 1.95
N THR A 335 -10.71 6.17 2.53
CA THR A 335 -9.76 6.15 3.65
C THR A 335 -8.39 6.65 3.24
N THR A 336 -7.90 6.31 2.05
CA THR A 336 -6.62 6.81 1.54
C THR A 336 -6.60 8.35 1.39
N ARG A 337 -7.76 8.97 1.25
CA ARG A 337 -7.90 10.44 1.10
C ARG A 337 -8.20 11.16 2.40
N LEU A 338 -9.04 10.57 3.26
CA LEU A 338 -9.50 11.22 4.49
C LEU A 338 -8.67 10.86 5.72
N ALA A 339 -8.33 9.57 5.92
CA ALA A 339 -7.62 9.10 7.09
C ALA A 339 -6.67 7.92 6.75
N PRO A 340 -5.56 8.18 6.02
CA PRO A 340 -4.64 7.13 5.55
C PRO A 340 -4.10 6.23 6.65
N HIS A 341 -3.90 6.75 7.86
CA HIS A 341 -3.42 6.01 9.03
C HIS A 341 -4.39 4.93 9.52
N LEU A 342 -5.68 5.01 9.16
CA LEU A 342 -6.68 3.98 9.48
C LEU A 342 -6.88 2.96 8.35
N LEU A 343 -6.09 3.02 7.27
CA LEU A 343 -6.33 2.19 6.08
C LEU A 343 -6.26 0.70 6.38
N GLY A 344 -5.24 0.24 7.11
CA GLY A 344 -5.10 -1.17 7.51
C GLY A 344 -6.31 -1.68 8.29
N PRO A 345 -6.64 -1.08 9.45
CA PRO A 345 -7.81 -1.46 10.23
C PRO A 345 -9.13 -1.42 9.47
N ILE A 346 -9.37 -0.38 8.67
CA ILE A 346 -10.63 -0.21 7.90
C ILE A 346 -10.73 -1.26 6.79
N ALA A 347 -9.63 -1.53 6.08
CA ALA A 347 -9.65 -2.53 5.02
C ALA A 347 -9.89 -3.94 5.56
N VAL A 348 -9.16 -4.34 6.62
CA VAL A 348 -9.38 -5.64 7.27
C VAL A 348 -10.81 -5.75 7.78
N ALA A 349 -11.35 -4.71 8.39
CA ALA A 349 -12.74 -4.67 8.84
C ALA A 349 -13.71 -4.83 7.66
N ALA A 350 -13.61 -3.98 6.62
CA ALA A 350 -14.52 -3.97 5.48
C ALA A 350 -14.57 -5.33 4.77
N TYR A 351 -13.42 -5.94 4.47
CA TYR A 351 -13.38 -7.23 3.78
C TYR A 351 -13.80 -8.40 4.67
N SER A 352 -13.44 -8.36 5.97
CA SER A 352 -13.93 -9.38 6.91
C SER A 352 -15.44 -9.36 7.04
N TYR A 353 -16.07 -8.18 7.03
CA TYR A 353 -17.54 -8.08 7.14
C TYR A 353 -18.26 -8.45 5.86
N MET A 354 -17.69 -8.16 4.70
CA MET A 354 -18.22 -8.69 3.44
C MET A 354 -18.31 -10.21 3.48
N ALA A 355 -17.31 -10.88 4.02
CA ALA A 355 -17.31 -12.32 4.21
C ALA A 355 -18.37 -12.80 5.22
N LEU A 356 -18.72 -11.99 6.21
CA LEU A 356 -19.72 -12.30 7.23
C LEU A 356 -21.16 -11.95 6.83
N VAL A 357 -21.40 -11.41 5.64
CA VAL A 357 -22.75 -11.13 5.11
C VAL A 357 -23.73 -12.28 5.32
N PRO A 358 -23.38 -13.54 4.96
CA PRO A 358 -24.30 -14.68 5.14
C PRO A 358 -24.63 -15.00 6.60
N VAL A 359 -23.86 -14.48 7.54
CA VAL A 359 -24.04 -14.69 8.99
C VAL A 359 -24.80 -13.52 9.62
N ILE A 360 -24.46 -12.28 9.24
CA ILE A 360 -25.00 -11.05 9.86
C ILE A 360 -26.40 -10.73 9.34
N GLN A 361 -26.64 -10.85 8.04
CA GLN A 361 -27.91 -10.42 7.43
C GLN A 361 -29.13 -11.28 7.82
N PRO A 362 -29.09 -12.64 7.79
CA PRO A 362 -30.28 -13.44 8.02
C PRO A 362 -30.99 -13.20 9.37
N PRO A 363 -30.29 -13.08 10.51
CA PRO A 363 -30.94 -12.75 11.77
C PRO A 363 -31.68 -11.40 11.74
N ILE A 364 -31.06 -10.37 11.14
CA ILE A 364 -31.66 -9.03 11.05
C ILE A 364 -32.87 -9.05 10.13
N MET A 365 -32.76 -9.70 8.98
CA MET A 365 -33.89 -9.87 8.04
C MET A 365 -35.07 -10.58 8.68
N LYS A 366 -34.80 -11.68 9.40
CA LYS A 366 -35.85 -12.46 10.10
C LYS A 366 -36.49 -11.68 11.24
N ALA A 367 -35.69 -10.88 11.98
CA ALA A 367 -36.18 -10.05 13.08
C ALA A 367 -37.10 -8.91 12.60
N LEU A 368 -36.78 -8.33 11.44
CA LEU A 368 -37.48 -7.17 10.89
C LEU A 368 -38.67 -7.54 9.98
N THR A 369 -38.82 -8.82 9.59
CA THR A 369 -39.89 -9.25 8.67
C THR A 369 -40.71 -10.39 9.25
N THR A 370 -42.00 -10.37 8.95
CA THR A 370 -42.91 -11.47 9.29
C THR A 370 -42.82 -12.61 8.25
N LYS A 371 -43.25 -13.82 8.62
CA LYS A 371 -43.30 -14.96 7.68
C LYS A 371 -44.14 -14.63 6.44
N LYS A 372 -45.29 -13.94 6.61
CA LYS A 372 -46.16 -13.55 5.49
C LYS A 372 -45.46 -12.59 4.53
N GLU A 373 -44.64 -11.66 5.04
CA GLU A 373 -43.88 -10.73 4.22
C GLU A 373 -42.76 -11.44 3.45
N ARG A 374 -42.10 -12.42 4.05
CA ARG A 374 -41.02 -13.22 3.40
C ARG A 374 -41.56 -14.13 2.30
N GLN A 375 -42.84 -14.52 2.35
CA GLN A 375 -43.47 -15.36 1.35
C GLN A 375 -44.02 -14.58 0.15
N ILE A 376 -43.93 -13.24 0.13
CA ILE A 376 -44.40 -12.43 -1.01
C ILE A 376 -43.61 -12.82 -2.26
N GLU A 377 -44.34 -13.31 -3.27
CA GLU A 377 -43.78 -13.64 -4.59
C GLU A 377 -43.66 -12.39 -5.44
N MET A 378 -42.54 -12.27 -6.13
CA MET A 378 -42.26 -11.15 -7.01
C MET A 378 -42.61 -11.53 -8.45
N LYS A 379 -43.29 -10.62 -9.16
CA LYS A 379 -43.60 -10.81 -10.59
C LYS A 379 -42.35 -10.72 -11.40
N ALA A 380 -42.27 -11.49 -12.51
CA ALA A 380 -41.13 -11.45 -13.41
C ALA A 380 -40.77 -10.00 -13.85
N LEU A 381 -39.48 -9.70 -13.95
CA LEU A 381 -39.01 -8.41 -14.44
C LEU A 381 -39.30 -8.29 -15.94
N ARG A 382 -39.47 -7.06 -16.43
CA ARG A 382 -39.55 -6.81 -17.87
C ARG A 382 -38.24 -7.10 -18.52
N GLU A 383 -38.28 -7.50 -19.78
CA GLU A 383 -37.06 -7.59 -20.60
C GLU A 383 -36.49 -6.19 -20.86
N VAL A 384 -35.18 -6.08 -20.79
CA VAL A 384 -34.43 -4.84 -21.05
C VAL A 384 -33.77 -4.93 -22.41
N SER A 385 -34.01 -3.94 -23.26
CA SER A 385 -33.44 -3.89 -24.61
C SER A 385 -31.93 -3.68 -24.58
N LYS A 386 -31.22 -4.15 -25.59
CA LYS A 386 -29.78 -3.93 -25.76
C LYS A 386 -29.42 -2.44 -25.75
N THR A 387 -30.24 -1.62 -26.37
CA THR A 387 -30.07 -0.17 -26.45
C THR A 387 -30.11 0.47 -25.05
N GLU A 388 -31.09 0.07 -24.21
CA GLU A 388 -31.16 0.56 -22.83
C GLU A 388 -29.92 0.19 -22.03
N LYS A 389 -29.41 -1.04 -22.18
CA LYS A 389 -28.17 -1.50 -21.52
C LYS A 389 -26.92 -0.74 -21.96
N ILE A 390 -26.84 -0.30 -23.21
CA ILE A 390 -25.71 0.49 -23.73
C ILE A 390 -25.79 1.95 -23.31
N ILE A 391 -26.99 2.54 -23.30
CA ILE A 391 -27.20 3.96 -22.97
C ILE A 391 -27.06 4.18 -21.45
N PHE A 392 -27.49 3.24 -20.64
CA PHE A 392 -27.52 3.34 -19.18
C PHE A 392 -26.18 3.78 -18.57
N PRO A 393 -25.03 3.14 -18.85
CA PRO A 393 -23.76 3.53 -18.25
C PRO A 393 -23.31 4.94 -18.66
N ILE A 394 -23.65 5.39 -19.86
CA ILE A 394 -23.34 6.76 -20.32
C ILE A 394 -24.15 7.78 -19.51
N VAL A 395 -25.47 7.56 -19.42
CA VAL A 395 -26.37 8.47 -18.70
C VAL A 395 -26.00 8.53 -17.20
N VAL A 396 -25.74 7.40 -16.58
CA VAL A 396 -25.35 7.36 -15.14
C VAL A 396 -24.02 8.08 -14.94
N THR A 397 -23.03 7.86 -15.80
CA THR A 397 -21.73 8.55 -15.70
C THR A 397 -21.91 10.06 -15.77
N VAL A 398 -22.58 10.56 -16.80
CA VAL A 398 -22.77 12.00 -17.00
C VAL A 398 -23.56 12.61 -15.84
N PHE A 399 -24.69 11.98 -15.46
CA PHE A 399 -25.56 12.50 -14.40
C PHE A 399 -24.82 12.56 -13.05
N VAL A 400 -24.15 11.45 -12.66
CA VAL A 400 -23.48 11.39 -11.36
C VAL A 400 -22.23 12.28 -11.33
N ALA A 401 -21.45 12.34 -12.43
CA ALA A 401 -20.26 13.20 -12.48
C ALA A 401 -20.62 14.70 -12.39
N LEU A 402 -21.77 15.11 -12.96
CA LEU A 402 -22.25 16.47 -12.82
C LEU A 402 -22.83 16.77 -11.43
N LEU A 403 -23.46 15.79 -10.79
CA LEU A 403 -24.06 15.94 -9.46
C LEU A 403 -23.01 15.91 -8.34
N VAL A 404 -22.08 14.95 -8.41
CA VAL A 404 -21.02 14.72 -7.42
C VAL A 404 -19.68 14.50 -8.14
N PRO A 405 -18.96 15.56 -8.54
CA PRO A 405 -17.72 15.44 -9.31
C PRO A 405 -16.66 14.56 -8.65
N SER A 406 -16.58 14.55 -7.33
CA SER A 406 -15.65 13.70 -6.56
C SER A 406 -15.93 12.19 -6.66
N ALA A 407 -17.13 11.77 -7.07
CA ALA A 407 -17.48 10.38 -7.36
C ALA A 407 -17.17 9.96 -8.81
N ALA A 408 -16.84 10.92 -9.70
CA ALA A 408 -16.70 10.68 -11.13
C ALA A 408 -15.69 9.57 -11.47
N ALA A 409 -14.57 9.48 -10.74
CA ALA A 409 -13.56 8.45 -10.97
C ALA A 409 -14.11 7.03 -10.71
N LEU A 410 -14.80 6.81 -9.57
CA LEU A 410 -15.35 5.51 -9.22
C LEU A 410 -16.50 5.11 -10.15
N ILE A 411 -17.48 6.02 -10.33
CA ILE A 411 -18.65 5.76 -11.18
C ILE A 411 -18.25 5.64 -12.64
N GLY A 412 -17.34 6.48 -13.12
CA GLY A 412 -16.83 6.40 -14.49
C GLY A 412 -16.17 5.05 -14.78
N CYS A 413 -15.35 4.57 -13.86
CA CYS A 413 -14.72 3.25 -13.97
C CYS A 413 -15.74 2.11 -13.92
N LEU A 414 -16.72 2.16 -13.01
CA LEU A 414 -17.80 1.18 -12.91
C LEU A 414 -18.59 1.11 -14.23
N MET A 415 -18.99 2.26 -14.75
CA MET A 415 -19.78 2.36 -15.96
C MET A 415 -18.97 2.03 -17.23
N LEU A 416 -17.67 2.33 -17.25
CA LEU A 416 -16.77 1.91 -18.31
C LEU A 416 -16.72 0.39 -18.44
N GLY A 417 -16.55 -0.31 -17.32
CA GLY A 417 -16.55 -1.78 -17.31
C GLY A 417 -17.86 -2.35 -17.85
N ASN A 418 -18.99 -1.80 -17.40
CA ASN A 418 -20.30 -2.21 -17.89
C ASN A 418 -20.49 -1.90 -19.38
N PHE A 419 -20.07 -0.72 -19.84
CA PHE A 419 -20.14 -0.32 -21.24
C PHE A 419 -19.33 -1.24 -22.15
N ILE A 420 -18.11 -1.63 -21.73
CA ILE A 420 -17.28 -2.61 -22.44
C ILE A 420 -18.03 -3.93 -22.64
N LYS A 421 -18.70 -4.42 -21.58
CA LYS A 421 -19.48 -5.66 -21.63
C LYS A 421 -20.72 -5.54 -22.53
N GLU A 422 -21.57 -4.56 -22.28
CA GLU A 422 -22.88 -4.44 -22.92
C GLU A 422 -22.79 -3.98 -24.40
N SER A 423 -21.67 -3.34 -24.80
CA SER A 423 -21.41 -2.98 -26.19
C SER A 423 -21.40 -4.19 -27.12
N GLY A 424 -20.88 -5.33 -26.63
CA GLY A 424 -20.79 -6.58 -27.39
C GLY A 424 -19.75 -6.57 -28.51
N VAL A 425 -19.00 -5.48 -28.71
CA VAL A 425 -17.95 -5.34 -29.75
C VAL A 425 -16.54 -5.59 -29.25
N CYS A 426 -16.37 -5.59 -27.93
CA CYS A 426 -15.06 -5.72 -27.25
C CYS A 426 -15.00 -6.96 -26.36
N GLU A 427 -15.47 -8.13 -26.82
CA GLU A 427 -15.59 -9.33 -25.98
C GLU A 427 -14.25 -9.74 -25.34
N ARG A 428 -13.15 -9.69 -26.11
CA ARG A 428 -11.81 -10.00 -25.60
C ARG A 428 -11.42 -9.07 -24.44
N LEU A 429 -11.65 -7.77 -24.57
CA LEU A 429 -11.38 -6.79 -23.54
C LEU A 429 -12.27 -7.00 -22.30
N SER A 430 -13.55 -7.30 -22.52
CA SER A 430 -14.50 -7.62 -21.45
C SER A 430 -14.04 -8.84 -20.61
N LYS A 431 -13.57 -9.91 -21.28
CA LYS A 431 -13.03 -11.10 -20.60
C LYS A 431 -11.77 -10.77 -19.80
N THR A 432 -10.81 -10.04 -20.40
CA THR A 432 -9.58 -9.61 -19.71
C THR A 432 -9.88 -8.76 -18.47
N VAL A 433 -10.83 -7.83 -18.56
CA VAL A 433 -11.21 -6.98 -17.44
C VAL A 433 -11.85 -7.79 -16.31
N GLN A 434 -12.72 -8.76 -16.64
CA GLN A 434 -13.42 -9.58 -15.64
C GLN A 434 -12.51 -10.59 -14.94
N ASN A 435 -11.44 -11.05 -15.57
CA ASN A 435 -10.57 -12.10 -15.06
C ASN A 435 -9.18 -11.58 -14.75
N GLU A 436 -8.34 -11.35 -15.76
CA GLU A 436 -6.91 -11.09 -15.57
C GLU A 436 -6.66 -9.77 -14.83
N LEU A 437 -7.30 -8.68 -15.27
CA LEU A 437 -7.16 -7.37 -14.65
C LEU A 437 -7.63 -7.40 -13.20
N MET A 438 -8.82 -7.97 -12.95
CA MET A 438 -9.36 -8.10 -11.60
C MET A 438 -8.42 -8.88 -10.69
N ASN A 439 -7.89 -10.01 -11.15
CA ASN A 439 -7.01 -10.86 -10.36
C ASN A 439 -5.68 -10.15 -10.04
N ILE A 440 -5.03 -9.53 -11.03
CA ILE A 440 -3.77 -8.79 -10.85
C ILE A 440 -3.96 -7.64 -9.86
N VAL A 441 -4.97 -6.81 -10.09
CA VAL A 441 -5.22 -5.64 -9.24
C VAL A 441 -5.61 -6.06 -7.83
N THR A 442 -6.35 -7.15 -7.68
CA THR A 442 -6.72 -7.71 -6.37
C THR A 442 -5.50 -8.17 -5.58
N ILE A 443 -4.52 -8.83 -6.24
CA ILE A 443 -3.26 -9.24 -5.61
C ILE A 443 -2.49 -8.00 -5.13
N PHE A 444 -2.27 -7.02 -6.01
CA PHE A 444 -1.50 -5.82 -5.70
C PHE A 444 -2.16 -4.98 -4.60
N LEU A 445 -3.46 -4.78 -4.70
CA LEU A 445 -4.24 -4.07 -3.69
C LEU A 445 -4.20 -4.82 -2.35
N GLY A 446 -4.45 -6.13 -2.36
CA GLY A 446 -4.49 -6.94 -1.16
C GLY A 446 -3.16 -6.91 -0.40
N ILE A 447 -2.04 -7.19 -1.07
CA ILE A 447 -0.71 -7.16 -0.46
C ILE A 447 -0.40 -5.76 0.09
N SER A 448 -0.61 -4.72 -0.72
CA SER A 448 -0.31 -3.34 -0.32
C SER A 448 -1.13 -2.86 0.87
N VAL A 449 -2.43 -3.16 0.88
CA VAL A 449 -3.33 -2.78 1.98
C VAL A 449 -3.04 -3.62 3.22
N GLY A 450 -2.77 -4.91 3.06
CA GLY A 450 -2.35 -5.78 4.16
C GLY A 450 -1.08 -5.27 4.83
N ALA A 451 -0.14 -4.75 4.05
CA ALA A 451 1.11 -4.20 4.56
C ALA A 451 0.93 -2.96 5.45
N THR A 452 -0.14 -2.18 5.28
CA THR A 452 -0.44 -1.06 6.19
C THR A 452 -0.95 -1.48 7.58
N ALA A 453 -1.27 -2.77 7.75
CA ALA A 453 -1.67 -3.32 9.04
C ALA A 453 -0.43 -3.72 9.87
N THR A 454 0.35 -2.72 10.25
CA THR A 454 1.52 -2.87 11.15
C THR A 454 1.07 -3.03 12.60
N ALA A 455 1.95 -3.55 13.44
CA ALA A 455 1.65 -3.72 14.87
C ALA A 455 1.30 -2.39 15.55
N SER A 456 1.94 -1.28 15.15
CA SER A 456 1.72 0.06 15.67
C SER A 456 0.33 0.62 15.33
N THR A 457 -0.12 0.41 14.09
CA THR A 457 -1.40 0.93 13.61
C THR A 457 -2.57 0.04 13.97
N PHE A 458 -2.39 -1.28 13.94
CA PHE A 458 -3.48 -2.25 14.09
C PHE A 458 -3.82 -2.56 15.55
N LEU A 459 -2.82 -2.69 16.43
CA LEU A 459 -3.02 -3.02 17.85
C LEU A 459 -3.36 -1.78 18.68
N SER A 460 -4.43 -1.08 18.31
CA SER A 460 -4.90 0.13 18.98
C SER A 460 -6.34 0.00 19.47
N VAL A 461 -6.71 0.76 20.48
CA VAL A 461 -8.11 0.85 20.95
C VAL A 461 -9.02 1.38 19.84
N GLN A 462 -8.50 2.24 18.96
CA GLN A 462 -9.23 2.74 17.80
C GLN A 462 -9.62 1.62 16.85
N THR A 463 -8.72 0.68 16.58
CA THR A 463 -9.00 -0.49 15.74
C THR A 463 -10.14 -1.33 16.29
N ILE A 464 -10.17 -1.59 17.60
CA ILE A 464 -11.26 -2.33 18.24
C ILE A 464 -12.59 -1.59 18.07
N LYS A 465 -12.60 -0.27 18.28
CA LYS A 465 -13.79 0.55 18.04
C LYS A 465 -14.26 0.47 16.58
N ILE A 466 -13.33 0.53 15.61
CA ILE A 466 -13.64 0.42 14.17
C ILE A 466 -14.27 -0.95 13.87
N ILE A 467 -13.69 -2.02 14.40
CA ILE A 467 -14.20 -3.39 14.24
C ILE A 467 -15.63 -3.49 14.76
N VAL A 468 -15.90 -3.07 15.98
CA VAL A 468 -17.26 -3.13 16.55
C VAL A 468 -18.25 -2.28 15.76
N MET A 469 -17.84 -1.04 15.43
CA MET A 469 -18.71 -0.14 14.66
C MET A 469 -19.01 -0.68 13.26
N GLY A 470 -18.07 -1.35 12.61
CA GLY A 470 -18.28 -1.93 11.28
C GLY A 470 -19.37 -3.01 11.28
N VAL A 471 -19.40 -3.90 12.29
CA VAL A 471 -20.48 -4.90 12.45
C VAL A 471 -21.83 -4.22 12.62
N VAL A 472 -21.89 -3.22 13.49
CA VAL A 472 -23.14 -2.46 13.75
C VAL A 472 -23.56 -1.70 12.49
N ALA A 473 -22.62 -1.05 11.80
CA ALA A 473 -22.86 -0.32 10.56
C ALA A 473 -23.54 -1.19 9.50
N PHE A 474 -22.98 -2.39 9.32
CA PHE A 474 -23.52 -3.36 8.38
C PHE A 474 -24.92 -3.83 8.74
N GLY A 475 -25.17 -4.04 10.04
CA GLY A 475 -26.50 -4.35 10.56
C GLY A 475 -27.51 -3.24 10.31
N VAL A 476 -27.12 -1.99 10.57
CA VAL A 476 -27.96 -0.80 10.33
C VAL A 476 -28.27 -0.65 8.84
N ALA A 477 -27.28 -0.79 7.95
CA ALA A 477 -27.50 -0.72 6.51
C ALA A 477 -28.51 -1.76 6.02
N THR A 478 -28.36 -3.01 6.47
CA THR A 478 -29.33 -4.08 6.19
C THR A 478 -30.72 -3.73 6.70
N ALA A 479 -30.83 -3.23 7.92
CA ALA A 479 -32.09 -2.83 8.52
C ALA A 479 -32.76 -1.68 7.74
N CYS A 480 -32.01 -0.64 7.38
CA CYS A 480 -32.52 0.49 6.59
C CYS A 480 -33.13 0.03 5.26
N GLY A 481 -32.46 -0.85 4.54
CA GLY A 481 -32.95 -1.40 3.28
C GLY A 481 -34.26 -2.20 3.45
N VAL A 482 -34.29 -3.09 4.44
CA VAL A 482 -35.54 -3.87 4.75
C VAL A 482 -36.65 -2.98 5.19
N LEU A 483 -36.42 -2.02 6.07
CA LEU A 483 -37.44 -1.09 6.58
C LEU A 483 -38.00 -0.20 5.47
N LEU A 484 -37.17 0.30 4.56
CA LEU A 484 -37.67 1.07 3.41
C LEU A 484 -38.53 0.18 2.48
N ALA A 485 -38.14 -1.06 2.23
CA ALA A 485 -38.98 -1.98 1.45
C ALA A 485 -40.34 -2.20 2.08
N LYS A 486 -40.43 -2.29 3.41
CA LYS A 486 -41.70 -2.34 4.14
C LYS A 486 -42.47 -1.04 4.01
N LEU A 487 -41.80 0.12 4.15
CA LEU A 487 -42.44 1.43 3.99
C LEU A 487 -42.99 1.60 2.57
N MET A 488 -42.25 1.18 1.54
CA MET A 488 -42.73 1.20 0.15
C MET A 488 -44.02 0.37 -0.02
N ASN A 489 -44.16 -0.74 0.71
CA ASN A 489 -45.35 -1.58 0.65
C ASN A 489 -46.62 -0.91 1.20
N LEU A 490 -46.51 0.20 1.95
CA LEU A 490 -47.64 1.01 2.39
C LEU A 490 -48.24 1.84 1.23
N PHE A 491 -47.39 2.24 0.29
CA PHE A 491 -47.76 3.14 -0.82
C PHE A 491 -47.87 2.44 -2.18
N CYS A 492 -47.28 1.23 -2.32
CA CYS A 492 -47.27 0.51 -3.58
C CYS A 492 -48.44 -0.48 -3.69
N LYS A 493 -49.19 -0.45 -4.81
CA LYS A 493 -50.25 -1.44 -5.11
C LYS A 493 -49.68 -2.86 -5.25
N ASN A 494 -48.51 -2.99 -5.92
CA ASN A 494 -47.77 -4.26 -6.03
C ASN A 494 -46.80 -4.35 -4.87
N LYS A 495 -47.03 -5.28 -3.96
CA LYS A 495 -46.15 -5.49 -2.80
C LYS A 495 -44.79 -6.04 -3.24
N VAL A 496 -43.74 -5.49 -2.63
CA VAL A 496 -42.34 -5.90 -2.80
C VAL A 496 -42.00 -6.81 -1.62
N ASN A 497 -41.29 -7.90 -1.88
CA ASN A 497 -40.75 -8.73 -0.78
C ASN A 497 -39.66 -7.93 -0.03
N PRO A 498 -39.87 -7.63 1.28
CA PRO A 498 -38.93 -6.79 2.02
C PRO A 498 -37.48 -7.34 2.09
N LEU A 499 -37.34 -8.65 1.90
CA LEU A 499 -36.01 -9.29 1.89
C LEU A 499 -35.09 -8.70 0.83
N ILE A 500 -35.60 -8.26 -0.33
CA ILE A 500 -34.73 -7.67 -1.38
C ILE A 500 -34.13 -6.34 -0.95
N GLY A 501 -34.72 -5.66 0.03
CA GLY A 501 -34.13 -4.43 0.59
C GLY A 501 -32.82 -4.67 1.31
N SER A 502 -32.61 -5.85 1.92
CA SER A 502 -31.33 -6.19 2.55
C SER A 502 -30.19 -6.28 1.56
N ALA A 503 -30.49 -6.51 0.28
CA ALA A 503 -29.49 -6.54 -0.79
C ALA A 503 -29.02 -5.14 -1.21
N GLY A 504 -29.63 -4.05 -0.70
CA GLY A 504 -29.20 -2.68 -0.98
C GLY A 504 -27.79 -2.32 -0.51
N VAL A 505 -27.14 -3.14 0.30
CA VAL A 505 -25.72 -3.05 0.62
C VAL A 505 -24.88 -3.44 -0.60
N SER A 506 -23.69 -2.86 -0.76
CA SER A 506 -22.86 -2.99 -1.99
C SER A 506 -22.10 -4.31 -2.11
N ALA A 507 -22.36 -5.30 -1.24
CA ALA A 507 -21.73 -6.63 -1.31
C ALA A 507 -22.31 -7.46 -2.47
N VAL A 508 -21.88 -7.19 -3.69
CA VAL A 508 -22.37 -7.83 -4.93
C VAL A 508 -21.54 -9.09 -5.24
N PRO A 509 -22.18 -10.22 -5.60
CA PRO A 509 -23.62 -10.54 -5.57
C PRO A 509 -24.07 -11.20 -4.25
N MET A 510 -23.25 -11.14 -3.22
CA MET A 510 -23.42 -11.93 -1.99
C MET A 510 -24.69 -11.60 -1.25
N ALA A 511 -25.01 -10.31 -1.06
CA ALA A 511 -26.19 -9.88 -0.35
C ALA A 511 -27.50 -10.29 -1.07
N ALA A 512 -27.49 -10.26 -2.41
CA ALA A 512 -28.61 -10.75 -3.21
C ALA A 512 -28.84 -12.27 -3.06
N ARG A 513 -27.75 -13.05 -2.99
CA ARG A 513 -27.81 -14.51 -2.74
C ARG A 513 -28.34 -14.82 -1.35
N VAL A 514 -27.97 -14.02 -0.33
CA VAL A 514 -28.51 -14.18 1.03
C VAL A 514 -30.00 -13.89 1.07
N SER A 515 -30.47 -12.82 0.40
CA SER A 515 -31.89 -12.51 0.26
C SER A 515 -32.67 -13.67 -0.40
N GLN A 516 -32.11 -14.25 -1.46
CA GLN A 516 -32.66 -15.44 -2.12
C GLN A 516 -32.76 -16.63 -1.17
N LYS A 517 -31.67 -16.94 -0.46
CA LYS A 517 -31.61 -18.08 0.47
C LYS A 517 -32.67 -17.96 1.57
N VAL A 518 -32.74 -16.80 2.23
CA VAL A 518 -33.74 -16.56 3.29
C VAL A 518 -35.18 -16.59 2.76
N GLY A 519 -35.43 -16.13 1.53
CA GLY A 519 -36.74 -16.22 0.88
C GLY A 519 -37.14 -17.67 0.57
N GLN A 520 -36.20 -18.48 0.08
CA GLN A 520 -36.44 -19.88 -0.23
C GLN A 520 -36.66 -20.77 1.01
N GLU A 521 -36.12 -20.38 2.18
CA GLU A 521 -36.39 -21.08 3.44
C GLU A 521 -37.87 -21.00 3.84
N GLU A 522 -38.58 -19.94 3.44
CA GLU A 522 -40.00 -19.74 3.76
C GLU A 522 -40.95 -20.10 2.61
N ASN A 523 -40.47 -20.01 1.37
CA ASN A 523 -41.21 -20.40 0.16
C ASN A 523 -40.19 -20.88 -0.91
N PRO A 524 -40.01 -22.21 -1.09
CA PRO A 524 -39.05 -22.77 -2.04
C PRO A 524 -39.26 -22.33 -3.50
N GLY A 525 -40.46 -21.97 -3.89
CA GLY A 525 -40.82 -21.47 -5.21
C GLY A 525 -40.49 -19.99 -5.46
N ASN A 526 -40.01 -19.27 -4.44
CA ASN A 526 -39.79 -17.84 -4.52
C ASN A 526 -38.36 -17.51 -5.03
N PHE A 527 -38.26 -17.03 -6.26
CA PHE A 527 -37.02 -16.64 -6.88
C PHE A 527 -36.76 -15.14 -6.76
N LEU A 528 -36.17 -14.73 -5.63
CA LEU A 528 -35.86 -13.33 -5.32
C LEU A 528 -34.58 -12.81 -5.93
N LEU A 529 -33.65 -13.67 -6.41
CA LEU A 529 -32.30 -13.29 -6.79
C LEU A 529 -32.27 -12.13 -7.79
N MET A 530 -33.00 -12.26 -8.90
CA MET A 530 -33.05 -11.23 -9.95
C MET A 530 -33.62 -9.90 -9.42
N HIS A 531 -34.58 -9.95 -8.53
CA HIS A 531 -35.16 -8.77 -7.90
C HIS A 531 -34.20 -8.14 -6.87
N ALA A 532 -33.46 -8.95 -6.13
CA ALA A 532 -32.45 -8.52 -5.16
C ALA A 532 -31.19 -7.93 -5.82
N MET A 533 -30.87 -8.36 -7.05
CA MET A 533 -29.75 -7.78 -7.81
C MET A 533 -29.97 -6.30 -8.14
N GLY A 534 -31.22 -5.86 -8.37
CA GLY A 534 -31.51 -4.44 -8.61
C GLY A 534 -31.04 -3.53 -7.46
N PRO A 535 -31.55 -3.70 -6.24
CA PRO A 535 -31.05 -2.98 -5.06
C PRO A 535 -29.56 -3.17 -4.79
N ASN A 536 -29.02 -4.36 -5.03
CA ASN A 536 -27.62 -4.68 -4.77
C ASN A 536 -26.69 -3.83 -5.65
N VAL A 537 -26.99 -3.75 -6.93
CA VAL A 537 -26.25 -2.93 -7.89
C VAL A 537 -26.48 -1.43 -7.65
N ALA A 538 -27.69 -1.05 -7.27
CA ALA A 538 -28.00 0.32 -6.83
C ALA A 538 -27.17 0.73 -5.61
N GLY A 539 -26.87 -0.23 -4.72
CA GLY A 539 -26.00 -0.04 -3.58
C GLY A 539 -24.58 0.38 -3.99
N VAL A 540 -23.99 -0.24 -5.01
CA VAL A 540 -22.63 0.12 -5.49
C VAL A 540 -22.60 1.54 -6.03
N ILE A 541 -23.60 1.94 -6.80
CA ILE A 541 -23.73 3.33 -7.26
C ILE A 541 -23.90 4.26 -6.04
N GLY A 542 -24.72 3.86 -5.08
CA GLY A 542 -24.98 4.62 -3.86
C GLY A 542 -23.75 4.81 -2.99
N SER A 543 -22.95 3.75 -2.77
CA SER A 543 -21.71 3.83 -1.99
C SER A 543 -20.68 4.72 -2.65
N ALA A 544 -20.53 4.67 -3.98
CA ALA A 544 -19.63 5.53 -4.72
C ALA A 544 -20.06 7.01 -4.66
N ILE A 545 -21.36 7.29 -4.75
CA ILE A 545 -21.91 8.65 -4.57
C ILE A 545 -21.68 9.14 -3.14
N ALA A 546 -21.97 8.29 -2.13
CA ALA A 546 -21.75 8.63 -0.73
C ALA A 546 -20.26 8.90 -0.44
N ALA A 547 -19.36 8.10 -1.01
CA ALA A 547 -17.92 8.32 -0.94
C ALA A 547 -17.52 9.69 -1.48
N GLY A 548 -18.01 10.02 -2.68
CA GLY A 548 -17.78 11.33 -3.29
C GLY A 548 -18.32 12.46 -2.42
N ALA A 549 -19.54 12.32 -1.88
CA ALA A 549 -20.12 13.31 -1.00
C ALA A 549 -19.30 13.52 0.28
N LEU A 550 -18.87 12.43 0.95
CA LEU A 550 -18.03 12.50 2.14
C LEU A 550 -16.69 13.19 1.83
N ILE A 551 -16.04 12.86 0.73
CA ILE A 551 -14.78 13.50 0.32
C ILE A 551 -15.02 14.99 0.06
N ALA A 552 -16.07 15.36 -0.68
CA ALA A 552 -16.37 16.76 -1.00
C ALA A 552 -16.71 17.60 0.25
N MET A 553 -17.32 16.99 1.26
CA MET A 553 -17.73 17.68 2.49
C MET A 553 -16.60 17.78 3.52
N ILE A 554 -15.68 16.83 3.53
CA ILE A 554 -14.69 16.67 4.61
C ILE A 554 -13.28 17.02 4.17
N ALA A 555 -12.87 16.65 2.94
CA ALA A 555 -11.57 17.02 2.39
C ALA A 555 -11.59 18.47 1.92
N LYS A 556 -11.38 19.39 2.85
CA LYS A 556 -11.14 20.81 2.56
C LYS A 556 -9.70 21.15 2.78
#